data_c6bc3ebc54212629a3882705a5404c58
#
_entry.id   c6bc3ebc54212629a3882705a5404c58
#
_cell.length_a   1.000
_cell.length_b   1.000
_cell.length_c   1.000
_cell.angle_alpha   90.00
_cell.angle_beta   90.00
_cell.angle_gamma   90.00
#
_symmetry.space_group_name_H-M   'P 1'
#
loop_
_entity.id
_entity.type
_entity.pdbx_description
1 polymer ?
#
loop_
_entity_poly.entity_id
_entity_poly.type
_entity_poly.pdbx_seq_one_letter_code
_entity_poly.pdbx_strand_id
1 'polypeptide(L)'
;MTHVQRTSARHHEDMAGWRQVKRAVFARHCNPWSAWTRWASAPLVLMPVWRRSWRDAALVGVWMAVNPIVFGKPAHERAWATRAVLGEEQWIEDRPMDAAMAVNVGASVAGVAAMIAARKRRAAPAAVSMATLMALLLWYWELMARYHDERGDR
;
A
#
# COMPACT_ATOMS: atom_id res chain seq x y z
N MET A 1 11.10 29.83 -31.35
CA MET A 1 11.00 28.72 -30.36
C MET A 1 10.89 27.43 -31.16
N THR A 2 11.92 26.58 -31.10
CA THR A 2 12.01 25.37 -31.91
C THR A 2 11.10 24.27 -31.35
N HIS A 3 10.66 23.35 -32.21
CA HIS A 3 9.76 22.22 -31.88
C HIS A 3 10.28 21.38 -30.68
N VAL A 4 11.60 21.24 -30.57
CA VAL A 4 12.31 20.53 -29.49
C VAL A 4 12.09 21.19 -28.13
N GLN A 5 12.09 22.53 -28.04
CA GLN A 5 11.86 23.25 -26.78
C GLN A 5 10.41 23.09 -26.26
N ARG A 6 9.44 23.01 -27.16
CA ARG A 6 8.03 22.77 -26.77
C ARG A 6 7.77 21.35 -26.28
N THR A 7 8.50 20.36 -26.81
CA THR A 7 8.38 18.96 -26.37
C THR A 7 9.00 18.76 -24.99
N SER A 8 10.15 19.38 -24.74
CA SER A 8 10.83 19.34 -23.45
C SER A 8 10.02 20.04 -22.35
N ALA A 9 9.42 21.22 -22.65
CA ALA A 9 8.57 21.93 -21.69
C ALA A 9 7.33 21.12 -21.29
N ARG A 10 6.62 20.52 -22.24
CA ARG A 10 5.48 19.64 -21.96
C ARG A 10 5.88 18.44 -21.12
N HIS A 11 7.01 17.81 -21.38
CA HIS A 11 7.49 16.67 -20.59
C HIS A 11 7.79 17.06 -19.14
N HIS A 12 8.33 18.27 -18.91
CA HIS A 12 8.55 18.81 -17.56
C HIS A 12 7.24 19.14 -16.84
N GLU A 13 6.23 19.67 -17.55
CA GLU A 13 4.90 19.95 -17.00
C GLU A 13 4.15 18.67 -16.64
N ASP A 14 4.20 17.64 -17.50
CA ASP A 14 3.59 16.34 -17.24
C ASP A 14 4.24 15.63 -16.05
N MET A 15 5.55 15.69 -15.93
CA MET A 15 6.29 15.13 -14.80
C MET A 15 6.00 15.88 -13.48
N ALA A 16 5.81 17.21 -13.54
CA ALA A 16 5.45 18.00 -12.37
C ALA A 16 4.02 17.68 -11.92
N GLY A 17 3.07 17.57 -12.86
CA GLY A 17 1.69 17.18 -12.60
C GLY A 17 1.59 15.78 -11.98
N TRP A 18 2.33 14.81 -12.52
CA TRP A 18 2.38 13.45 -12.00
C TRP A 18 2.93 13.37 -10.57
N ARG A 19 4.01 14.11 -10.28
CA ARG A 19 4.58 14.22 -8.92
C ARG A 19 3.58 14.82 -7.93
N GLN A 20 2.80 15.80 -8.36
CA GLN A 20 1.79 16.45 -7.54
C GLN A 20 0.62 15.51 -7.22
N VAL A 21 0.15 14.74 -8.21
CA VAL A 21 -0.87 13.70 -8.03
C VAL A 21 -0.37 12.60 -7.09
N LYS A 22 0.86 12.11 -7.31
CA LYS A 22 1.49 11.11 -6.43
C LYS A 22 1.54 11.60 -4.98
N ARG A 23 2.05 12.81 -4.73
CA ARG A 23 2.08 13.41 -3.38
C ARG A 23 0.69 13.56 -2.75
N ALA A 24 -0.31 13.96 -3.52
CA ALA A 24 -1.68 14.10 -3.02
C ALA A 24 -2.31 12.76 -2.64
N VAL A 25 -2.01 11.69 -3.39
CA VAL A 25 -2.44 10.32 -3.08
C VAL A 25 -1.75 9.83 -1.81
N PHE A 26 -0.42 9.92 -1.74
CA PHE A 26 0.33 9.50 -0.55
C PHE A 26 -0.07 10.27 0.71
N ALA A 27 -0.26 11.59 0.62
CA ALA A 27 -0.71 12.40 1.75
C ALA A 27 -2.04 11.97 2.37
N ARG A 28 -2.93 11.33 1.60
CA ARG A 28 -4.19 10.77 2.12
C ARG A 28 -4.03 9.34 2.64
N HIS A 29 -3.13 8.56 2.03
CA HIS A 29 -2.80 7.21 2.49
C HIS A 29 -2.08 7.20 3.85
N CYS A 30 -1.40 8.29 4.20
CA CYS A 30 -0.67 8.45 5.46
C CYS A 30 -1.58 8.57 6.70
N ASN A 31 -2.92 8.67 6.55
CA ASN A 31 -3.80 8.72 7.71
C ASN A 31 -3.77 7.39 8.47
N PRO A 32 -3.45 7.37 9.78
CA PRO A 32 -3.32 6.14 10.54
C PRO A 32 -4.62 5.33 10.59
N TRP A 33 -5.78 5.98 10.67
CA TRP A 33 -7.07 5.29 10.63
C TRP A 33 -7.34 4.64 9.29
N SER A 34 -6.97 5.31 8.19
CA SER A 34 -7.05 4.72 6.86
C SER A 34 -6.16 3.47 6.73
N ALA A 35 -4.92 3.54 7.22
CA ALA A 35 -3.99 2.42 7.20
C ALA A 35 -4.52 1.24 8.03
N TRP A 36 -4.92 1.49 9.29
CA TRP A 36 -5.43 0.45 10.18
C TRP A 36 -6.74 -0.18 9.71
N THR A 37 -7.68 0.60 9.20
CA THR A 37 -8.95 0.07 8.71
C THR A 37 -8.77 -0.77 7.43
N ARG A 38 -7.86 -0.39 6.53
CA ARG A 38 -7.50 -1.21 5.37
C ARG A 38 -6.83 -2.51 5.78
N TRP A 39 -5.87 -2.44 6.73
CA TRP A 39 -5.22 -3.63 7.25
C TRP A 39 -6.24 -4.58 7.91
N ALA A 40 -7.08 -4.07 8.80
CA ALA A 40 -8.09 -4.87 9.48
C ALA A 40 -9.14 -5.47 8.52
N SER A 41 -9.46 -4.79 7.42
CA SER A 41 -10.38 -5.25 6.40
C SER A 41 -9.71 -6.10 5.29
N ALA A 42 -8.38 -6.27 5.31
CA ALA A 42 -7.67 -7.07 4.31
C ALA A 42 -8.23 -8.49 4.11
N PRO A 43 -8.67 -9.22 5.16
CA PRO A 43 -9.27 -10.54 4.97
C PRO A 43 -10.54 -10.55 4.10
N LEU A 44 -11.25 -9.41 4.00
CA LEU A 44 -12.43 -9.30 3.15
C LEU A 44 -12.11 -9.50 1.66
N VAL A 45 -10.86 -9.31 1.26
CA VAL A 45 -10.39 -9.58 -0.11
C VAL A 45 -10.56 -11.04 -0.51
N LEU A 46 -10.57 -11.96 0.46
CA LEU A 46 -10.82 -13.38 0.19
C LEU A 46 -12.29 -13.71 -0.09
N MET A 47 -13.22 -12.89 0.40
CA MET A 47 -14.67 -13.15 0.28
C MET A 47 -15.15 -13.24 -1.17
N PRO A 48 -14.82 -12.30 -2.09
CA PRO A 48 -15.23 -12.40 -3.49
C PRO A 48 -14.63 -13.62 -4.18
N VAL A 49 -13.39 -14.01 -3.84
CA VAL A 49 -12.74 -15.20 -4.38
C VAL A 49 -13.42 -16.47 -3.89
N TRP A 50 -13.72 -16.54 -2.59
CA TRP A 50 -14.42 -17.64 -1.97
C TRP A 50 -15.84 -17.84 -2.53
N ARG A 51 -16.60 -16.74 -2.64
CA ARG A 51 -17.97 -16.73 -3.12
C ARG A 51 -18.09 -16.70 -4.64
N ARG A 52 -16.99 -16.44 -5.35
CA ARG A 52 -16.94 -16.25 -6.82
C ARG A 52 -17.92 -15.16 -7.28
N SER A 53 -17.95 -14.06 -6.56
CA SER A 53 -18.93 -12.97 -6.70
C SER A 53 -18.26 -11.69 -7.17
N TRP A 54 -18.61 -11.21 -8.35
CA TRP A 54 -18.16 -9.91 -8.86
C TRP A 54 -18.75 -8.74 -8.07
N ARG A 55 -19.94 -8.92 -7.48
CA ARG A 55 -20.55 -7.90 -6.62
C ARG A 55 -19.72 -7.70 -5.35
N ASP A 56 -19.30 -8.78 -4.71
CA ASP A 56 -18.42 -8.69 -3.54
C ASP A 56 -17.07 -8.11 -3.90
N ALA A 57 -16.51 -8.44 -5.08
CA ALA A 57 -15.28 -7.86 -5.57
C ALA A 57 -15.41 -6.34 -5.80
N ALA A 58 -16.52 -5.90 -6.36
CA ALA A 58 -16.80 -4.48 -6.55
C ALA A 58 -16.93 -3.76 -5.20
N LEU A 59 -17.66 -4.31 -4.23
CA LEU A 59 -17.83 -3.72 -2.90
C LEU A 59 -16.49 -3.58 -2.16
N VAL A 60 -15.68 -4.64 -2.14
CA VAL A 60 -14.35 -4.61 -1.52
C VAL A 60 -13.42 -3.65 -2.25
N GLY A 61 -13.46 -3.65 -3.59
CA GLY A 61 -12.68 -2.73 -4.42
C GLY A 61 -13.05 -1.27 -4.15
N VAL A 62 -14.33 -0.94 -4.10
CA VAL A 62 -14.83 0.41 -3.75
C VAL A 62 -14.37 0.79 -2.34
N TRP A 63 -14.50 -0.09 -1.35
CA TRP A 63 -14.03 0.16 0.02
C TRP A 63 -12.54 0.50 0.03
N MET A 64 -11.71 -0.30 -0.61
CA MET A 64 -10.26 -0.08 -0.66
C MET A 64 -9.88 1.24 -1.36
N ALA A 65 -10.63 1.63 -2.41
CA ALA A 65 -10.40 2.86 -3.15
C ALA A 65 -10.88 4.12 -2.42
N VAL A 66 -12.03 4.03 -1.73
CA VAL A 66 -12.66 5.17 -1.05
C VAL A 66 -12.08 5.41 0.34
N ASN A 67 -11.57 4.37 1.00
CA ASN A 67 -11.04 4.45 2.36
C ASN A 67 -10.05 5.62 2.58
N PRO A 68 -9.01 5.85 1.74
CA PRO A 68 -8.09 6.98 1.94
C PRO A 68 -8.77 8.35 1.77
N ILE A 69 -9.87 8.40 1.03
CA ILE A 69 -10.63 9.65 0.80
C ILE A 69 -11.46 10.00 2.02
N VAL A 70 -12.07 8.99 2.65
CA VAL A 70 -12.92 9.15 3.85
C VAL A 70 -12.14 9.72 5.03
N PHE A 71 -10.91 9.25 5.25
CA PHE A 71 -10.12 9.66 6.41
C PHE A 71 -9.31 10.94 6.19
N GLY A 72 -9.15 11.40 4.94
CA GLY A 72 -8.44 12.63 4.63
C GLY A 72 -6.95 12.61 5.00
N LYS A 73 -6.37 13.82 5.15
CA LYS A 73 -4.96 13.98 5.54
C LYS A 73 -4.81 13.81 7.05
N PRO A 74 -3.68 13.22 7.54
CA PRO A 74 -3.41 13.14 8.98
C PRO A 74 -3.18 14.53 9.57
N ALA A 75 -3.57 14.71 10.84
CA ALA A 75 -3.35 15.95 11.56
C ALA A 75 -1.86 16.19 11.91
N HIS A 76 -1.07 15.12 12.00
CA HIS A 76 0.37 15.14 12.28
C HIS A 76 1.04 13.85 11.78
N GLU A 77 2.35 13.90 11.53
CA GLU A 77 3.13 12.79 10.97
C GLU A 77 3.75 11.85 12.02
N ARG A 78 3.49 12.09 13.31
CA ARG A 78 4.07 11.33 14.43
C ARG A 78 3.51 9.92 14.60
N ALA A 79 2.35 9.62 14.02
CA ALA A 79 1.76 8.29 14.15
C ALA A 79 2.63 7.24 13.44
N TRP A 80 2.82 6.09 14.10
CA TRP A 80 3.63 4.99 13.56
C TRP A 80 3.21 4.57 12.14
N ALA A 81 1.91 4.39 11.89
CA ALA A 81 1.41 4.02 10.57
C ALA A 81 1.66 5.14 9.52
N THR A 82 1.64 6.41 9.92
CA THR A 82 1.99 7.54 9.04
C THR A 82 3.46 7.49 8.65
N ARG A 83 4.36 7.29 9.63
CA ARG A 83 5.81 7.15 9.37
C ARG A 83 6.11 5.94 8.48
N ALA A 84 5.40 4.83 8.67
CA ALA A 84 5.53 3.66 7.82
C ALA A 84 5.19 3.97 6.35
N VAL A 85 4.09 4.69 6.09
CA VAL A 85 3.70 5.06 4.71
C VAL A 85 4.67 6.07 4.09
N LEU A 86 5.16 7.04 4.87
CA LEU A 86 6.18 7.99 4.40
C LEU A 86 7.52 7.30 4.12
N GLY A 87 7.92 6.35 4.97
CA GLY A 87 9.10 5.53 4.75
C GLY A 87 8.98 4.65 3.50
N GLU A 88 7.80 4.10 3.24
CA GLU A 88 7.53 3.33 2.02
C GLU A 88 7.68 4.20 0.76
N GLU A 89 7.21 5.45 0.78
CA GLU A 89 7.41 6.37 -0.34
C GLU A 89 8.89 6.58 -0.64
N GLN A 90 9.70 6.83 0.40
CA GLN A 90 11.14 7.01 0.30
C GLN A 90 11.85 5.73 -0.17
N TRP A 91 11.47 4.59 0.41
CA TRP A 91 12.02 3.29 0.06
C TRP A 91 11.75 2.89 -1.39
N ILE A 92 10.55 3.18 -1.92
CA ILE A 92 10.20 2.94 -3.32
C ILE A 92 11.06 3.81 -4.26
N GLU A 93 11.44 5.02 -3.86
CA GLU A 93 12.31 5.88 -4.66
C GLU A 93 13.75 5.37 -4.69
N ASP A 94 14.27 4.89 -3.57
CA ASP A 94 15.64 4.38 -3.44
C ASP A 94 15.81 2.96 -3.97
N ARG A 95 14.77 2.14 -3.92
CA ARG A 95 14.73 0.72 -4.34
C ARG A 95 15.87 -0.15 -3.78
N PRO A 96 16.13 -0.11 -2.47
CA PRO A 96 17.21 -0.91 -1.89
C PRO A 96 16.86 -2.41 -1.91
N MET A 97 17.87 -3.25 -2.11
CA MET A 97 17.76 -4.71 -1.96
C MET A 97 18.08 -5.08 -0.50
N ASP A 98 17.09 -4.95 0.36
CA ASP A 98 17.22 -5.07 1.81
C ASP A 98 16.21 -6.08 2.43
N ALA A 99 16.18 -6.15 3.76
CA ALA A 99 15.24 -7.01 4.49
C ALA A 99 13.77 -6.65 4.21
N ALA A 100 13.46 -5.38 3.95
CA ALA A 100 12.11 -4.95 3.64
C ALA A 100 11.63 -5.52 2.30
N MET A 101 12.52 -5.60 1.30
CA MET A 101 12.23 -6.27 0.03
C MET A 101 11.89 -7.75 0.26
N ALA A 102 12.69 -8.46 1.06
CA ALA A 102 12.44 -9.88 1.35
C ALA A 102 11.09 -10.09 2.06
N VAL A 103 10.77 -9.25 3.05
CA VAL A 103 9.49 -9.28 3.77
C VAL A 103 8.32 -8.98 2.84
N ASN A 104 8.45 -8.00 1.94
CA ASN A 104 7.42 -7.64 0.96
C ASN A 104 7.15 -8.79 -0.01
N VAL A 105 8.20 -9.45 -0.52
CA VAL A 105 8.08 -10.65 -1.36
C VAL A 105 7.38 -11.78 -0.59
N GLY A 106 7.79 -12.04 0.66
CA GLY A 106 7.14 -13.03 1.52
C GLY A 106 5.65 -12.74 1.74
N ALA A 107 5.30 -11.49 2.00
CA ALA A 107 3.91 -11.05 2.13
C ALA A 107 3.12 -11.28 0.83
N SER A 108 3.71 -10.97 -0.32
CA SER A 108 3.09 -11.20 -1.62
C SER A 108 2.84 -12.68 -1.88
N VAL A 109 3.80 -13.56 -1.56
CA VAL A 109 3.66 -15.02 -1.66
C VAL A 109 2.54 -15.53 -0.74
N ALA A 110 2.49 -15.06 0.51
CA ALA A 110 1.43 -15.41 1.45
C ALA A 110 0.04 -14.95 0.95
N GLY A 111 -0.04 -13.76 0.37
CA GLY A 111 -1.27 -13.25 -0.25
C GLY A 111 -1.76 -14.11 -1.41
N VAL A 112 -0.87 -14.48 -2.32
CA VAL A 112 -1.18 -15.39 -3.43
C VAL A 112 -1.64 -16.75 -2.91
N ALA A 113 -0.96 -17.30 -1.90
CA ALA A 113 -1.34 -18.58 -1.27
C ALA A 113 -2.73 -18.49 -0.65
N ALA A 114 -3.05 -17.39 0.06
CA ALA A 114 -4.37 -17.14 0.63
C ALA A 114 -5.47 -17.12 -0.44
N MET A 115 -5.22 -16.42 -1.58
CA MET A 115 -6.14 -16.35 -2.71
C MET A 115 -6.38 -17.71 -3.37
N ILE A 116 -5.31 -18.49 -3.59
CA ILE A 116 -5.40 -19.85 -4.13
C ILE A 116 -6.19 -20.77 -3.19
N ALA A 117 -5.91 -20.71 -1.88
CA ALA A 117 -6.61 -21.49 -0.87
C ALA A 117 -8.10 -21.12 -0.79
N ALA A 118 -8.42 -19.83 -0.82
CA ALA A 118 -9.80 -19.33 -0.86
C ALA A 118 -10.52 -19.80 -2.14
N ARG A 119 -9.88 -19.73 -3.29
CA ARG A 119 -10.44 -20.23 -4.56
C ARG A 119 -10.75 -21.72 -4.54
N LYS A 120 -9.92 -22.51 -3.85
CA LYS A 120 -10.10 -23.94 -3.61
C LYS A 120 -11.02 -24.25 -2.42
N ARG A 121 -11.60 -23.23 -1.78
CA ARG A 121 -12.47 -23.33 -0.60
C ARG A 121 -11.83 -24.08 0.57
N ARG A 122 -10.53 -23.94 0.75
CA ARG A 122 -9.76 -24.51 1.88
C ARG A 122 -9.62 -23.46 2.98
N ALA A 123 -10.52 -23.50 3.96
CA ALA A 123 -10.63 -22.46 5.00
C ALA A 123 -9.35 -22.33 5.85
N ALA A 124 -8.81 -23.42 6.38
CA ALA A 124 -7.62 -23.38 7.24
C ALA A 124 -6.40 -22.85 6.51
N PRO A 125 -5.98 -23.35 5.33
CA PRO A 125 -4.87 -22.75 4.58
C PRO A 125 -5.12 -21.29 4.21
N ALA A 126 -6.35 -20.89 3.84
CA ALA A 126 -6.66 -19.51 3.52
C ALA A 126 -6.49 -18.59 4.74
N ALA A 127 -6.98 -19.02 5.91
CA ALA A 127 -6.84 -18.26 7.15
C ALA A 127 -5.37 -18.15 7.60
N VAL A 128 -4.61 -19.24 7.57
CA VAL A 128 -3.20 -19.24 7.95
C VAL A 128 -2.39 -18.34 7.02
N SER A 129 -2.55 -18.48 5.70
CA SER A 129 -1.83 -17.64 4.73
C SER A 129 -2.20 -16.17 4.86
N MET A 130 -3.47 -15.85 5.14
CA MET A 130 -3.91 -14.46 5.38
C MET A 130 -3.33 -13.91 6.68
N ALA A 131 -3.32 -14.68 7.76
CA ALA A 131 -2.69 -14.27 9.02
C ALA A 131 -1.18 -14.02 8.84
N THR A 132 -0.49 -14.89 8.09
CA THR A 132 0.92 -14.70 7.72
C THR A 132 1.12 -13.42 6.92
N LEU A 133 0.31 -13.16 5.90
CA LEU A 133 0.33 -11.90 5.15
C LEU A 133 0.18 -10.70 6.08
N MET A 134 -0.83 -10.72 6.95
CA MET A 134 -1.11 -9.60 7.86
C MET A 134 0.05 -9.35 8.84
N ALA A 135 0.67 -10.41 9.36
CA ALA A 135 1.84 -10.29 10.23
C ALA A 135 3.06 -9.74 9.50
N LEU A 136 3.32 -10.21 8.27
CA LEU A 136 4.41 -9.71 7.44
C LEU A 136 4.20 -8.25 7.02
N LEU A 137 2.97 -7.83 6.79
CA LEU A 137 2.66 -6.41 6.52
C LEU A 137 2.96 -5.52 7.73
N LEU A 138 2.66 -5.95 8.95
CA LEU A 138 3.03 -5.21 10.16
C LEU A 138 4.54 -5.13 10.32
N TRP A 139 5.25 -6.22 10.06
CA TRP A 139 6.72 -6.21 10.08
C TRP A 139 7.29 -5.30 9.00
N TYR A 140 6.76 -5.35 7.78
CA TYR A 140 7.13 -4.45 6.70
C TYR A 140 6.92 -2.97 7.11
N TRP A 141 5.77 -2.62 7.71
CA TRP A 141 5.50 -1.27 8.20
C TRP A 141 6.48 -0.83 9.29
N GLU A 142 6.89 -1.72 10.17
CA GLU A 142 7.93 -1.42 11.17
C GLU A 142 9.26 -1.09 10.49
N LEU A 143 9.68 -1.86 9.48
CA LEU A 143 10.89 -1.58 8.73
C LEU A 143 10.79 -0.23 7.98
N MET A 144 9.65 0.09 7.43
CA MET A 144 9.40 1.38 6.77
C MET A 144 9.41 2.56 7.74
N ALA A 145 8.81 2.40 8.93
CA ALA A 145 8.84 3.44 9.94
C ALA A 145 10.27 3.73 10.41
N ARG A 146 11.09 2.69 10.63
CA ARG A 146 12.51 2.84 10.94
C ARG A 146 13.29 3.50 9.81
N TYR A 147 13.03 3.12 8.57
CA TYR A 147 13.65 3.72 7.39
C TYR A 147 13.39 5.22 7.30
N HIS A 148 12.15 5.64 7.62
CA HIS A 148 11.78 7.05 7.67
C HIS A 148 12.55 7.81 8.76
N ASP A 149 12.62 7.23 9.98
CA ASP A 149 13.28 7.84 11.13
C ASP A 149 14.78 8.02 10.87
N GLU A 150 15.46 7.01 10.34
CA GLU A 150 16.91 7.06 10.01
C GLU A 150 17.24 8.10 8.95
N ARG A 151 16.29 8.46 8.09
CA ARG A 151 16.49 9.53 7.09
C ARG A 151 16.24 10.93 7.65
N GLY A 152 15.34 11.04 8.62
CA GLY A 152 15.07 12.30 9.31
C GLY A 152 16.25 12.78 10.17
N ASP A 153 17.10 11.84 10.61
CA ASP A 153 18.29 12.11 11.44
C ASP A 153 19.57 12.46 10.63
N ARG A 154 19.51 12.43 9.29
CA ARG A 154 20.61 12.77 8.38
C ARG A 154 20.48 14.16 7.80
#